data_230049fa0767408b0fe6a3b7932d7f8f
#
_entry.id   230049fa0767408b0fe6a3b7932d7f8f
#
_cell.length_a   1.000
_cell.length_b   1.000
_cell.length_c   1.000
_cell.angle_alpha   90.00
_cell.angle_beta   90.00
_cell.angle_gamma   90.00
#
_symmetry.space_group_name_H-M   'P 1'
#
loop_
_entity.id
_entity.type
_entity.pdbx_description
1 polymer ?
#
loop_
_entity_poly.entity_id
_entity_poly.type
_entity_poly.pdbx_seq_one_letter_code
_entity_poly.pdbx_strand_id
1 'polypeptide(L)'
;MNTGRRQTQRQRLSIACDSCRERKRKCNGSRPCGMCVGYGYECSYRSTPRSRRSQRDASQSEASTQPGQLQTRRQGQAGPNSEQNQDLPLSGQNGQPSYLRSVESNSGAAFVRLLTSTLENSSQSSSPLRMLAWNLFLGERQVEPSPNPHAKSILDLLNKAEIDTLVDTYFRKFHPCYGFVDRRIISRVVTRDWFRKPIASDEALVCGIAAIGSLFSNEKDLAKEYSLATLAKRLLDPSTAGPPSLYLATAWLLRTVYLRLTAKPEEAWSASCTTLHVIDAAESMSSSGHNTPPQAQDSPDMRRSLIGVAQHLNIWLSYDLGRSRVVLPNLVAFPLAVRPGEYTAELLGLLPYSEVLDPNNKLGSDSLLATLVEVLGRSHTEPPSILAQCNLALCIYRRLHPSGFNIAESVRTRLFAQMRKSVDAVHLAIAQQLPWHHVANIPFQILCMLLFIDTAQSFELIGDALTCIVAVNDAYHTEATREAATAAYTLLQLHRQRREAEIQNHTNMLSLYPSLDPQVQQSHGELLSGDGLQDSWWFNEFVSQADLADMGVDFTSLR
;
A
#
# COMPACT_ATOMS: atom_id res chain seq x y z
N MET A 1 -40.29 -18.89 -42.02
CA MET A 1 -39.90 -19.70 -40.87
C MET A 1 -39.61 -18.76 -39.71
N ASN A 2 -40.51 -18.80 -38.74
CA ASN A 2 -40.61 -17.87 -37.62
C ASN A 2 -39.71 -18.40 -36.47
N THR A 3 -38.69 -17.68 -36.06
CA THR A 3 -37.90 -18.01 -34.87
C THR A 3 -38.27 -17.05 -33.73
N GLY A 4 -39.13 -17.53 -32.86
CA GLY A 4 -39.59 -16.80 -31.68
C GLY A 4 -38.49 -16.52 -30.65
N ARG A 5 -38.34 -15.27 -30.34
CA ARG A 5 -37.55 -14.73 -29.26
C ARG A 5 -38.24 -15.01 -27.92
N ARG A 6 -37.78 -15.98 -27.13
CA ARG A 6 -38.24 -16.21 -25.76
C ARG A 6 -37.88 -15.02 -24.87
N GLN A 7 -38.85 -14.22 -24.51
CA GLN A 7 -38.77 -13.25 -23.43
C GLN A 7 -38.78 -14.01 -22.09
N THR A 8 -37.66 -13.99 -21.38
CA THR A 8 -37.58 -14.44 -19.98
C THR A 8 -38.31 -13.44 -19.10
N GLN A 9 -39.45 -13.81 -18.58
CA GLN A 9 -40.20 -13.06 -17.56
C GLN A 9 -39.35 -12.88 -16.32
N ARG A 10 -39.00 -11.63 -15.99
CA ARG A 10 -38.32 -11.26 -14.74
C ARG A 10 -39.29 -11.45 -13.57
N GLN A 11 -39.11 -12.49 -12.79
CA GLN A 11 -39.78 -12.66 -11.50
C GLN A 11 -39.36 -11.53 -10.54
N ARG A 12 -40.33 -10.74 -10.08
CA ARG A 12 -40.12 -9.76 -9.01
C ARG A 12 -40.05 -10.50 -7.69
N LEU A 13 -38.87 -10.52 -7.08
CA LEU A 13 -38.66 -11.06 -5.73
C LEU A 13 -39.37 -10.18 -4.70
N SER A 14 -40.16 -10.79 -3.83
CA SER A 14 -40.97 -10.11 -2.83
C SER A 14 -40.16 -9.63 -1.62
N ILE A 15 -38.99 -10.24 -1.33
CA ILE A 15 -38.17 -9.94 -0.16
C ILE A 15 -36.68 -10.08 -0.51
N ALA A 16 -35.90 -9.02 -0.26
CA ALA A 16 -34.45 -9.07 -0.32
C ALA A 16 -33.87 -9.36 1.08
N CYS A 17 -32.73 -10.04 1.17
CA CYS A 17 -32.01 -10.25 2.44
C CYS A 17 -31.60 -8.91 3.08
N ASP A 18 -31.39 -8.92 4.39
CA ASP A 18 -31.10 -7.71 5.16
C ASP A 18 -29.84 -6.99 4.66
N SER A 19 -28.76 -7.72 4.39
CA SER A 19 -27.50 -7.17 3.87
C SER A 19 -27.66 -6.52 2.47
N CYS A 20 -28.46 -7.09 1.57
CA CYS A 20 -28.74 -6.48 0.27
C CYS A 20 -29.67 -5.26 0.39
N ARG A 21 -30.60 -5.29 1.33
CA ARG A 21 -31.57 -4.20 1.58
C ARG A 21 -30.86 -2.96 2.17
N GLU A 22 -30.02 -3.15 3.17
CA GLU A 22 -29.25 -2.06 3.77
C GLU A 22 -28.33 -1.39 2.75
N ARG A 23 -27.70 -2.20 1.88
CA ARG A 23 -26.77 -1.70 0.86
C ARG A 23 -27.43 -1.32 -0.46
N LYS A 24 -28.77 -1.32 -0.52
CA LYS A 24 -29.58 -1.00 -1.73
C LYS A 24 -29.12 -1.76 -2.98
N ARG A 25 -28.71 -3.04 -2.83
CA ARG A 25 -28.24 -3.90 -3.92
C ARG A 25 -29.29 -4.91 -4.36
N LYS A 26 -29.18 -5.37 -5.61
CA LYS A 26 -30.08 -6.40 -6.16
C LYS A 26 -29.80 -7.73 -5.47
N CYS A 27 -30.84 -8.35 -4.89
CA CYS A 27 -30.81 -9.68 -4.28
C CYS A 27 -31.51 -10.68 -5.20
N ASN A 28 -30.92 -11.88 -5.37
CA ASN A 28 -31.53 -12.96 -6.15
C ASN A 28 -32.47 -13.86 -5.33
N GLY A 29 -32.58 -13.63 -4.00
CA GLY A 29 -33.52 -14.34 -3.14
C GLY A 29 -33.09 -15.74 -2.70
N SER A 30 -31.96 -16.28 -3.15
CA SER A 30 -31.40 -17.55 -2.67
C SER A 30 -30.86 -17.42 -1.24
N ARG A 31 -30.71 -18.52 -0.51
CA ARG A 31 -30.18 -18.55 0.85
C ARG A 31 -28.96 -19.46 0.92
N PRO A 32 -27.73 -18.89 0.98
CA PRO A 32 -27.38 -17.48 0.88
C PRO A 32 -27.55 -16.92 -0.54
N CYS A 33 -27.83 -15.60 -0.68
CA CYS A 33 -27.99 -14.98 -1.99
C CYS A 33 -26.62 -14.80 -2.68
N GLY A 34 -26.61 -14.87 -4.03
CA GLY A 34 -25.38 -14.77 -4.82
C GLY A 34 -24.56 -13.51 -4.55
N MET A 35 -25.21 -12.39 -4.22
CA MET A 35 -24.52 -11.16 -3.83
C MET A 35 -23.80 -11.30 -2.48
N CYS A 36 -24.45 -11.90 -1.48
CA CYS A 36 -23.83 -12.13 -0.19
C CYS A 36 -22.68 -13.16 -0.27
N VAL A 37 -22.85 -14.22 -1.07
CA VAL A 37 -21.79 -15.21 -1.32
C VAL A 37 -20.60 -14.57 -2.01
N GLY A 38 -20.83 -13.79 -3.08
CA GLY A 38 -19.74 -13.17 -3.84
C GLY A 38 -18.98 -12.09 -3.08
N TYR A 39 -19.60 -11.46 -2.07
CA TYR A 39 -19.00 -10.41 -1.27
C TYR A 39 -18.69 -10.82 0.18
N GLY A 40 -18.90 -12.09 0.56
CA GLY A 40 -18.63 -12.59 1.90
C GLY A 40 -19.52 -11.98 2.98
N TYR A 41 -20.76 -11.55 2.64
CA TYR A 41 -21.69 -11.01 3.63
C TYR A 41 -22.55 -12.09 4.26
N GLU A 42 -22.86 -11.92 5.53
CA GLU A 42 -23.87 -12.74 6.20
C GLU A 42 -25.24 -12.49 5.56
N CYS A 43 -25.87 -13.57 5.07
CA CYS A 43 -27.13 -13.50 4.35
C CYS A 43 -28.30 -13.88 5.27
N SER A 44 -28.89 -12.90 5.94
CA SER A 44 -30.04 -13.08 6.83
C SER A 44 -31.33 -12.53 6.23
N TYR A 45 -32.47 -13.19 6.55
CA TYR A 45 -33.80 -12.79 6.18
C TYR A 45 -34.65 -12.71 7.46
N ARG A 46 -34.95 -11.52 7.96
CA ARG A 46 -35.82 -11.35 9.11
C ARG A 46 -37.29 -11.55 8.70
N SER A 47 -37.97 -12.44 9.39
CA SER A 47 -39.42 -12.62 9.28
C SER A 47 -40.14 -11.63 10.20
N THR A 48 -40.36 -10.40 9.75
CA THR A 48 -41.29 -9.48 10.44
C THR A 48 -42.65 -9.49 9.75
N PRO A 49 -43.76 -9.75 10.47
CA PRO A 49 -45.11 -9.64 9.88
C PRO A 49 -45.39 -8.16 9.58
N ARG A 50 -45.71 -7.86 8.33
CA ARG A 50 -46.24 -6.54 7.92
C ARG A 50 -47.64 -6.38 8.45
N SER A 51 -47.89 -5.50 9.45
CA SER A 51 -49.25 -5.01 9.75
C SER A 51 -49.73 -4.16 8.55
N ARG A 52 -50.84 -4.55 7.97
CA ARG A 52 -51.58 -3.78 6.98
C ARG A 52 -52.16 -2.54 7.66
N ARG A 53 -51.70 -1.35 7.26
CA ARG A 53 -52.41 -0.10 7.56
C ARG A 53 -53.22 0.27 6.30
N SER A 54 -54.54 0.19 6.47
CA SER A 54 -55.55 0.56 5.47
C SER A 54 -55.51 2.06 5.18
N GLN A 55 -55.73 2.35 3.91
CA GLN A 55 -56.12 3.68 3.41
C GLN A 55 -57.47 4.11 3.98
N ARG A 56 -57.56 5.37 4.39
CA ARG A 56 -58.71 6.26 4.16
C ARG A 56 -58.37 7.70 4.51
N ASP A 57 -58.53 8.48 3.60
CA ASP A 57 -59.30 9.70 3.31
C ASP A 57 -58.69 11.05 3.65
N ALA A 58 -58.82 11.84 2.65
CA ALA A 58 -58.50 13.23 2.39
C ALA A 58 -59.15 14.23 3.36
N SER A 59 -58.52 15.33 3.59
CA SER A 59 -58.97 16.69 3.23
C SER A 59 -58.47 17.76 4.20
N GLN A 60 -57.92 18.82 3.60
CA GLN A 60 -57.99 20.26 3.97
C GLN A 60 -57.60 20.68 5.40
N SER A 61 -56.71 21.60 5.64
CA SER A 61 -56.71 23.02 5.34
C SER A 61 -55.53 23.74 6.02
N GLU A 62 -55.04 24.64 5.31
CA GLU A 62 -54.40 25.93 5.59
C GLU A 62 -54.02 26.41 7.01
N ALA A 63 -52.90 27.05 7.02
CA ALA A 63 -52.57 28.34 7.59
C ALA A 63 -51.87 28.44 8.97
N SER A 64 -50.74 29.03 8.91
CA SER A 64 -50.37 30.26 9.62
C SER A 64 -49.54 30.18 10.92
N THR A 65 -48.37 30.80 10.81
CA THR A 65 -47.75 31.81 11.70
C THR A 65 -46.92 31.37 12.91
N GLN A 66 -45.70 31.84 12.87
CA GLN A 66 -44.64 32.02 13.89
C GLN A 66 -45.11 32.75 15.15
N PRO A 67 -44.19 33.13 16.06
CA PRO A 67 -43.08 32.53 16.81
C PRO A 67 -43.15 32.80 18.34
N GLY A 68 -42.19 32.36 19.11
CA GLY A 68 -42.02 32.84 20.51
C GLY A 68 -41.17 31.92 21.40
N GLN A 69 -39.93 32.28 21.52
CA GLN A 69 -39.18 32.77 22.69
C GLN A 69 -39.16 31.96 23.97
N LEU A 70 -37.90 31.60 24.35
CA LEU A 70 -37.22 31.73 25.63
C LEU A 70 -37.97 31.26 26.92
N GLN A 71 -37.34 30.36 27.65
CA GLN A 71 -36.79 30.72 29.01
C GLN A 71 -35.98 29.60 29.65
N THR A 72 -34.84 30.03 30.12
CA THR A 72 -33.88 29.50 31.11
C THR A 72 -34.50 29.06 32.44
N ARG A 73 -33.89 28.04 33.11
CA ARG A 73 -33.54 28.00 34.54
C ARG A 73 -32.79 26.70 34.85
N ARG A 74 -31.54 26.74 35.17
CA ARG A 74 -30.74 26.85 36.41
C ARG A 74 -31.01 25.80 37.49
N GLN A 75 -29.89 25.09 37.78
CA GLN A 75 -29.27 24.79 39.06
C GLN A 75 -29.71 23.52 39.81
N GLY A 76 -28.65 22.79 40.23
CA GLY A 76 -28.61 21.96 41.42
C GLY A 76 -27.52 20.91 41.42
N GLN A 77 -26.28 21.26 41.77
CA GLN A 77 -25.30 20.67 42.71
C GLN A 77 -25.18 19.12 42.74
N ALA A 78 -24.03 18.59 42.37
CA ALA A 78 -22.84 18.27 43.18
C ALA A 78 -22.86 16.94 43.94
N GLY A 79 -21.85 16.14 43.68
CA GLY A 79 -21.25 15.20 44.60
C GLY A 79 -20.85 13.86 43.94
N PRO A 80 -19.68 13.37 44.30
CA PRO A 80 -18.86 12.55 43.39
C PRO A 80 -18.98 11.05 43.72
N ASN A 81 -18.77 10.18 42.73
CA ASN A 81 -18.15 8.88 42.99
C ASN A 81 -17.66 8.21 41.71
N SER A 82 -16.37 8.00 41.74
CA SER A 82 -15.59 6.83 41.35
C SER A 82 -15.91 6.17 40.00
N GLU A 83 -14.98 6.42 39.12
CA GLU A 83 -14.20 5.42 38.35
C GLU A 83 -14.83 4.03 38.27
N GLN A 84 -15.23 3.69 37.08
CA GLN A 84 -14.94 2.40 36.46
C GLN A 84 -15.02 2.59 34.97
N ASN A 85 -13.87 2.92 34.37
CA ASN A 85 -13.59 2.65 32.97
C ASN A 85 -13.70 1.14 32.77
N GLN A 86 -14.83 0.68 32.30
CA GLN A 86 -14.93 -0.63 31.68
C GLN A 86 -14.51 -0.44 30.21
N ASP A 87 -13.26 -0.74 29.95
CA ASP A 87 -12.77 -1.08 28.63
C ASP A 87 -13.66 -2.17 28.04
N LEU A 88 -14.55 -1.79 27.15
CA LEU A 88 -15.22 -2.72 26.26
C LEU A 88 -14.17 -3.28 25.30
N PRO A 89 -13.89 -4.60 25.32
CA PRO A 89 -13.00 -5.18 24.34
C PRO A 89 -13.68 -5.08 22.98
N LEU A 90 -13.10 -4.29 22.09
CA LEU A 90 -13.36 -4.35 20.65
C LEU A 90 -12.82 -5.69 20.10
N SER A 91 -13.44 -6.79 20.51
CA SER A 91 -13.26 -8.08 19.84
C SER A 91 -14.03 -8.10 18.53
N GLY A 92 -13.53 -7.35 17.55
CA GLY A 92 -13.85 -7.57 16.16
C GLY A 92 -13.10 -8.81 15.70
N GLN A 93 -13.81 -9.91 15.57
CA GLN A 93 -13.33 -11.11 14.86
C GLN A 93 -12.78 -10.72 13.50
N ASN A 94 -11.52 -11.02 13.27
CA ASN A 94 -10.61 -10.69 12.17
C ASN A 94 -9.80 -9.42 12.42
N GLY A 95 -8.68 -9.58 13.12
CA GLY A 95 -7.73 -8.54 13.49
C GLY A 95 -6.96 -7.88 12.35
N GLN A 96 -7.50 -7.80 11.14
CA GLN A 96 -6.93 -6.98 10.07
C GLN A 96 -7.41 -5.54 10.20
N PRO A 97 -6.49 -4.58 10.11
CA PRO A 97 -6.84 -3.17 10.05
C PRO A 97 -7.88 -2.93 8.94
N SER A 98 -8.90 -2.11 9.21
CA SER A 98 -10.01 -1.89 8.27
C SER A 98 -9.57 -1.38 6.89
N TYR A 99 -8.43 -0.69 6.82
CA TYR A 99 -7.85 -0.16 5.60
C TYR A 99 -7.20 -1.22 4.67
N LEU A 100 -6.95 -2.44 5.17
CA LEU A 100 -6.45 -3.55 4.36
C LEU A 100 -7.56 -4.47 3.82
N ARG A 101 -8.83 -4.17 4.08
CA ARG A 101 -9.97 -5.06 3.72
C ARG A 101 -10.35 -5.03 2.25
N SER A 102 -10.04 -3.98 1.52
CA SER A 102 -10.43 -3.86 0.11
C SER A 102 -9.28 -4.22 -0.80
N VAL A 103 -8.81 -5.45 -0.72
CA VAL A 103 -7.61 -5.87 -1.41
C VAL A 103 -7.99 -6.64 -2.67
N GLU A 104 -7.58 -6.13 -3.82
CA GLU A 104 -7.68 -6.84 -5.09
C GLU A 104 -6.55 -7.88 -5.24
N SER A 105 -6.74 -8.81 -6.19
CA SER A 105 -5.78 -9.89 -6.48
C SER A 105 -4.36 -9.42 -6.83
N ASN A 106 -4.20 -8.16 -7.20
CA ASN A 106 -2.90 -7.55 -7.53
C ASN A 106 -2.11 -7.11 -6.30
N SER A 107 -2.76 -6.94 -5.14
CA SER A 107 -2.05 -6.44 -3.97
C SER A 107 -1.16 -7.52 -3.35
N GLY A 108 -0.03 -7.08 -2.81
CA GLY A 108 0.88 -7.97 -2.09
C GLY A 108 0.19 -8.71 -0.93
N ALA A 109 -0.75 -8.04 -0.24
CA ALA A 109 -1.47 -8.64 0.88
C ALA A 109 -2.47 -9.74 0.45
N ALA A 110 -3.14 -9.58 -0.70
CA ALA A 110 -4.00 -10.65 -1.24
C ALA A 110 -3.17 -11.85 -1.67
N PHE A 111 -2.01 -11.61 -2.27
CA PHE A 111 -1.10 -12.65 -2.68
C PHE A 111 -0.58 -13.47 -1.48
N VAL A 112 -0.20 -12.81 -0.39
CA VAL A 112 0.25 -13.52 0.82
C VAL A 112 -0.86 -14.37 1.42
N ARG A 113 -2.11 -13.90 1.43
CA ARG A 113 -3.25 -14.72 1.87
C ARG A 113 -3.45 -15.94 0.97
N LEU A 114 -3.32 -15.78 -0.34
CA LEU A 114 -3.38 -16.89 -1.29
C LEU A 114 -2.24 -17.88 -1.01
N LEU A 115 -1.02 -17.40 -0.84
CA LEU A 115 0.15 -18.24 -0.52
C LEU A 115 -0.07 -18.99 0.78
N THR A 116 -0.50 -18.32 1.86
CA THR A 116 -0.79 -18.93 3.15
C THR A 116 -1.84 -20.04 3.00
N SER A 117 -2.97 -19.75 2.32
CA SER A 117 -4.02 -20.77 2.11
C SER A 117 -3.56 -21.95 1.25
N THR A 118 -2.56 -21.75 0.40
CA THR A 118 -1.97 -22.81 -0.42
C THR A 118 -0.99 -23.67 0.39
N LEU A 119 -0.31 -23.08 1.38
CA LEU A 119 0.65 -23.74 2.25
C LEU A 119 -0.03 -24.43 3.44
N GLU A 120 -1.17 -23.94 3.92
CA GLU A 120 -1.93 -24.54 5.01
C GLU A 120 -2.58 -25.85 4.57
N ASN A 121 -2.26 -26.95 5.23
CA ASN A 121 -3.07 -28.16 5.17
C ASN A 121 -4.38 -27.90 5.91
N SER A 122 -5.52 -28.31 5.33
CA SER A 122 -6.92 -27.99 5.70
C SER A 122 -7.33 -28.23 7.18
N SER A 123 -6.43 -28.55 8.08
CA SER A 123 -6.70 -28.95 9.46
C SER A 123 -6.12 -28.03 10.54
N GLN A 124 -5.31 -27.03 10.19
CA GLN A 124 -4.79 -26.06 11.16
C GLN A 124 -5.17 -24.64 10.76
N SER A 125 -6.13 -24.07 11.48
CA SER A 125 -6.44 -22.64 11.39
C SER A 125 -5.32 -21.85 12.05
N SER A 126 -4.33 -21.41 11.28
CA SER A 126 -3.34 -20.47 11.76
C SER A 126 -3.96 -19.07 11.94
N SER A 127 -3.43 -18.34 12.89
CA SER A 127 -3.85 -16.93 13.10
C SER A 127 -3.63 -16.14 11.81
N PRO A 128 -4.59 -15.31 11.37
CA PRO A 128 -4.44 -14.57 10.12
C PRO A 128 -3.21 -13.66 10.20
N LEU A 129 -2.27 -13.84 9.25
CA LEU A 129 -1.09 -13.00 9.13
C LEU A 129 -1.52 -11.54 8.94
N ARG A 130 -1.04 -10.68 9.80
CA ARG A 130 -1.19 -9.24 9.63
C ARG A 130 -0.19 -8.78 8.58
N MET A 131 -0.59 -7.82 7.76
CA MET A 131 0.21 -7.32 6.65
C MET A 131 0.45 -5.84 6.84
N LEU A 132 1.38 -5.49 7.71
CA LEU A 132 1.76 -4.11 7.98
C LEU A 132 2.91 -3.59 7.12
N ALA A 133 3.64 -4.45 6.41
CA ALA A 133 4.82 -4.09 5.60
C ALA A 133 4.45 -3.27 4.33
N TRP A 134 3.55 -2.30 4.46
CA TRP A 134 3.19 -1.36 3.39
C TRP A 134 4.19 -0.19 3.30
N ASN A 135 4.64 0.31 4.45
CA ASN A 135 5.77 1.22 4.56
C ASN A 135 6.52 0.99 5.88
N LEU A 136 7.71 1.57 6.01
CA LEU A 136 8.57 1.37 7.19
C LEU A 136 7.97 1.88 8.51
N PHE A 137 7.09 2.87 8.46
CA PHE A 137 6.58 3.57 9.64
C PHE A 137 5.12 3.21 9.97
N LEU A 138 4.54 2.26 9.22
CA LEU A 138 3.17 1.85 9.47
C LEU A 138 3.08 1.17 10.84
N GLY A 139 2.14 1.61 11.67
CA GLY A 139 1.93 1.13 13.03
C GLY A 139 2.66 1.97 14.09
N GLU A 140 3.94 2.22 13.96
CA GLU A 140 4.73 3.00 14.93
C GLU A 140 4.22 4.43 15.11
N ARG A 141 3.73 5.04 14.02
CA ARG A 141 3.18 6.41 14.04
C ARG A 141 1.69 6.47 14.38
N GLN A 142 1.13 5.42 14.92
CA GLN A 142 -0.25 5.42 15.44
C GLN A 142 -0.36 6.22 16.73
N VAL A 143 0.72 6.35 17.50
CA VAL A 143 0.83 7.28 18.63
C VAL A 143 1.27 8.62 18.05
N GLU A 144 0.30 9.44 17.67
CA GLU A 144 0.58 10.79 17.19
C GLU A 144 1.23 11.60 18.31
N PRO A 145 2.48 12.08 18.15
CA PRO A 145 3.00 13.05 19.09
C PRO A 145 2.08 14.25 19.08
N SER A 146 1.79 14.85 20.24
CA SER A 146 0.94 16.03 20.29
C SER A 146 1.55 17.12 19.40
N PRO A 147 0.91 17.52 18.28
CA PRO A 147 1.43 18.60 17.47
C PRO A 147 1.43 19.88 18.30
N ASN A 148 2.35 20.78 18.01
CA ASN A 148 2.28 22.10 18.63
C ASN A 148 0.99 22.81 18.15
N PRO A 149 -0.09 22.88 18.98
CA PRO A 149 -1.39 23.38 18.54
C PRO A 149 -1.34 24.90 18.25
N HIS A 150 -0.31 25.57 18.74
CA HIS A 150 -0.15 27.03 18.66
C HIS A 150 0.69 27.47 17.44
N ALA A 151 1.38 26.55 16.76
CA ALA A 151 2.17 26.90 15.58
C ALA A 151 1.26 27.40 14.44
N LYS A 152 1.38 28.67 14.12
CA LYS A 152 0.63 29.32 13.02
C LYS A 152 1.47 29.42 11.76
N SER A 153 2.78 29.43 11.88
CA SER A 153 3.77 29.51 10.83
C SER A 153 4.89 28.49 11.03
N ILE A 154 5.62 28.18 9.95
CA ILE A 154 6.82 27.33 10.02
C ILE A 154 7.90 27.96 10.93
N LEU A 155 7.93 29.29 11.04
CA LEU A 155 8.87 30.01 11.91
C LEU A 155 8.59 29.81 13.41
N ASP A 156 7.40 29.36 13.77
CA ASP A 156 7.08 28.95 15.15
C ASP A 156 7.68 27.57 15.49
N LEU A 157 8.08 26.81 14.47
CA LEU A 157 8.61 25.46 14.59
C LEU A 157 10.12 25.36 14.34
N LEU A 158 10.62 26.14 13.38
CA LEU A 158 12.01 26.06 12.90
C LEU A 158 12.59 27.45 12.70
N ASN A 159 13.89 27.60 13.00
CA ASN A 159 14.66 28.75 12.56
C ASN A 159 15.13 28.60 11.11
N LYS A 160 15.66 29.67 10.53
CA LYS A 160 16.11 29.68 9.13
C LYS A 160 17.18 28.62 8.84
N ALA A 161 18.16 28.44 9.73
CA ALA A 161 19.25 27.49 9.53
C ALA A 161 18.73 26.04 9.53
N GLU A 162 17.76 25.73 10.39
CA GLU A 162 17.09 24.41 10.40
C GLU A 162 16.32 24.20 9.09
N ILE A 163 15.60 25.20 8.60
CA ILE A 163 14.87 25.13 7.31
C ILE A 163 15.87 24.85 6.18
N ASP A 164 16.96 25.62 6.09
CA ASP A 164 17.97 25.46 5.04
C ASP A 164 18.58 24.04 5.08
N THR A 165 18.87 23.51 6.27
CA THR A 165 19.40 22.14 6.47
C THR A 165 18.41 21.07 5.99
N LEU A 166 17.12 21.20 6.32
CA LEU A 166 16.09 20.25 5.91
C LEU A 166 15.83 20.33 4.41
N VAL A 167 15.83 21.53 3.84
CA VAL A 167 15.73 21.75 2.39
C VAL A 167 16.91 21.09 1.66
N ASP A 168 18.13 21.27 2.16
CA ASP A 168 19.31 20.61 1.58
C ASP A 168 19.23 19.09 1.66
N THR A 169 18.74 18.55 2.77
CA THR A 169 18.53 17.11 2.94
C THR A 169 17.49 16.58 1.95
N TYR A 170 16.39 17.30 1.75
CA TYR A 170 15.38 16.98 0.74
C TYR A 170 15.99 16.90 -0.66
N PHE A 171 16.73 17.94 -1.09
CA PHE A 171 17.32 17.96 -2.42
C PHE A 171 18.43 16.94 -2.63
N ARG A 172 19.13 16.53 -1.60
CA ARG A 172 20.19 15.54 -1.68
C ARG A 172 19.68 14.11 -1.65
N LYS A 173 18.71 13.77 -0.77
CA LYS A 173 18.28 12.38 -0.54
C LYS A 173 16.97 12.00 -1.21
N PHE A 174 16.03 12.93 -1.36
CA PHE A 174 14.69 12.64 -1.88
C PHE A 174 14.50 13.10 -3.32
N HIS A 175 14.87 14.34 -3.63
CA HIS A 175 14.64 14.95 -4.94
C HIS A 175 15.19 14.17 -6.14
N PRO A 176 16.35 13.49 -6.07
CA PRO A 176 16.85 12.69 -7.18
C PRO A 176 15.87 11.63 -7.67
N CYS A 177 15.08 11.04 -6.76
CA CYS A 177 14.04 10.06 -7.08
C CYS A 177 12.78 10.71 -7.66
N TYR A 178 12.31 11.76 -7.02
CA TYR A 178 11.08 12.49 -7.38
C TYR A 178 11.39 13.96 -7.62
N GLY A 179 11.99 14.25 -8.77
CA GLY A 179 12.47 15.58 -9.16
C GLY A 179 11.36 16.48 -9.74
N PHE A 180 10.37 16.84 -8.93
CA PHE A 180 9.25 17.70 -9.32
C PHE A 180 9.26 19.09 -8.66
N VAL A 181 10.30 19.44 -7.90
CA VAL A 181 10.46 20.74 -7.23
C VAL A 181 11.69 21.45 -7.77
N ASP A 182 11.53 22.69 -8.25
CA ASP A 182 12.69 23.50 -8.64
C ASP A 182 13.34 24.15 -7.42
N ARG A 183 14.63 23.83 -7.19
CA ARG A 183 15.42 24.39 -6.08
C ARG A 183 15.47 25.91 -6.10
N ARG A 184 15.52 26.52 -7.30
CA ARG A 184 15.58 27.99 -7.46
C ARG A 184 14.31 28.67 -6.92
N ILE A 185 13.17 28.01 -7.03
CA ILE A 185 11.90 28.52 -6.49
C ILE A 185 11.95 28.50 -4.98
N ILE A 186 12.38 27.39 -4.39
CA ILE A 186 12.46 27.26 -2.93
C ILE A 186 13.45 28.28 -2.36
N SER A 187 14.61 28.45 -2.97
CA SER A 187 15.57 29.47 -2.55
C SER A 187 14.97 30.87 -2.59
N ARG A 188 14.14 31.21 -3.60
CA ARG A 188 13.43 32.48 -3.68
C ARG A 188 12.33 32.61 -2.64
N VAL A 189 11.57 31.58 -2.39
CA VAL A 189 10.53 31.55 -1.35
C VAL A 189 11.16 31.75 0.02
N VAL A 190 12.22 31.01 0.34
CA VAL A 190 12.91 31.05 1.65
C VAL A 190 13.70 32.37 1.88
N THR A 191 14.16 33.05 0.84
CA THR A 191 14.86 34.35 0.94
C THR A 191 13.93 35.54 0.84
N ARG A 192 12.71 35.33 0.33
CA ARG A 192 11.71 36.39 0.20
C ARG A 192 11.15 36.68 1.57
N ASP A 193 11.48 37.84 2.11
CA ASP A 193 10.90 38.42 3.33
C ASP A 193 9.87 37.57 4.09
N TRP A 194 10.32 36.53 4.77
CA TRP A 194 9.49 35.67 5.62
C TRP A 194 8.69 36.48 6.68
N PHE A 195 9.11 37.73 6.91
CA PHE A 195 8.46 38.67 7.82
C PHE A 195 7.26 39.37 7.20
N ARG A 196 7.07 39.26 5.88
CA ARG A 196 5.88 39.77 5.18
C ARG A 196 4.98 38.58 4.89
N LYS A 197 3.81 38.58 5.48
CA LYS A 197 2.66 37.67 5.37
C LYS A 197 2.80 36.60 4.26
N PRO A 198 3.25 35.36 4.57
CA PRO A 198 3.46 34.35 3.55
C PRO A 198 2.12 33.93 2.91
N ILE A 199 2.15 33.63 1.61
CA ILE A 199 1.03 33.00 0.93
C ILE A 199 0.94 31.56 1.46
N ALA A 200 -0.26 31.11 1.82
CA ALA A 200 -0.45 29.79 2.46
C ALA A 200 0.08 28.61 1.63
N SER A 201 -0.05 28.69 0.29
CA SER A 201 0.50 27.67 -0.62
C SER A 201 2.03 27.58 -0.59
N ASP A 202 2.72 28.72 -0.49
CA ASP A 202 4.19 28.77 -0.44
C ASP A 202 4.69 28.21 0.89
N GLU A 203 4.01 28.55 1.98
CA GLU A 203 4.35 28.02 3.30
C GLU A 203 4.04 26.53 3.41
N ALA A 204 2.93 26.04 2.86
CA ALA A 204 2.60 24.63 2.77
C ALA A 204 3.67 23.85 1.97
N LEU A 205 4.18 24.43 0.88
CA LEU A 205 5.25 23.87 0.08
C LEU A 205 6.54 23.69 0.90
N VAL A 206 6.97 24.73 1.61
CA VAL A 206 8.20 24.68 2.43
C VAL A 206 8.01 23.73 3.61
N CYS A 207 6.86 23.73 4.28
CA CYS A 207 6.54 22.77 5.34
C CYS A 207 6.59 21.33 4.83
N GLY A 208 6.05 21.05 3.65
CA GLY A 208 6.08 19.71 3.03
C GLY A 208 7.53 19.25 2.72
N ILE A 209 8.35 20.14 2.17
CA ILE A 209 9.78 19.89 1.91
C ILE A 209 10.53 19.64 3.22
N ALA A 210 10.32 20.47 4.25
CA ALA A 210 10.98 20.33 5.55
C ALA A 210 10.55 19.05 6.26
N ALA A 211 9.28 18.65 6.20
CA ALA A 211 8.80 17.39 6.77
C ALA A 211 9.45 16.17 6.11
N ILE A 212 9.55 16.14 4.77
CA ILE A 212 10.26 15.08 4.05
C ILE A 212 11.77 15.15 4.34
N GLY A 213 12.36 16.34 4.37
CA GLY A 213 13.78 16.52 4.74
C GLY A 213 14.08 15.97 6.13
N SER A 214 13.20 16.20 7.10
CA SER A 214 13.30 15.64 8.46
C SER A 214 13.21 14.11 8.44
N LEU A 215 12.27 13.54 7.66
CA LEU A 215 12.11 12.10 7.51
C LEU A 215 13.39 11.42 6.95
N PHE A 216 14.10 12.08 6.04
CA PHE A 216 15.33 11.62 5.43
C PHE A 216 16.60 12.10 6.18
N SER A 217 16.45 12.83 7.28
CA SER A 217 17.56 13.24 8.13
C SER A 217 18.07 12.07 8.97
N ASN A 218 19.35 12.12 9.33
CA ASN A 218 19.96 11.18 10.26
C ASN A 218 19.51 11.47 11.70
N GLU A 219 19.32 12.75 12.02
CA GLU A 219 18.77 13.19 13.31
C GLU A 219 17.26 13.31 13.19
N LYS A 220 16.54 12.42 13.87
CA LYS A 220 15.08 12.34 13.80
C LYS A 220 14.43 13.05 14.98
N ASP A 221 13.74 14.14 14.72
CA ASP A 221 12.81 14.78 15.67
C ASP A 221 11.38 14.54 15.20
N LEU A 222 10.77 13.47 15.70
CA LEU A 222 9.43 13.05 15.32
C LEU A 222 8.36 14.12 15.66
N ALA A 223 8.54 14.87 16.74
CA ALA A 223 7.58 15.89 17.16
C ALA A 223 7.62 17.10 16.20
N LYS A 224 8.80 17.55 15.80
CA LYS A 224 8.97 18.61 14.80
C LYS A 224 8.45 18.18 13.44
N GLU A 225 8.83 16.99 12.98
CA GLU A 225 8.37 16.44 11.71
C GLU A 225 6.84 16.37 11.63
N TYR A 226 6.20 15.81 12.67
CA TYR A 226 4.75 15.70 12.73
C TYR A 226 4.06 17.09 12.80
N SER A 227 4.65 18.04 13.53
CA SER A 227 4.17 19.41 13.59
C SER A 227 4.22 20.11 12.22
N LEU A 228 5.31 19.92 11.46
CA LEU A 228 5.46 20.41 10.09
C LEU A 228 4.40 19.81 9.14
N ALA A 229 4.21 18.49 9.20
CA ALA A 229 3.21 17.81 8.39
C ALA A 229 1.77 18.23 8.73
N THR A 230 1.49 18.48 10.01
CA THR A 230 0.20 18.97 10.48
C THR A 230 -0.04 20.43 10.06
N LEU A 231 0.98 21.27 10.15
CA LEU A 231 0.91 22.65 9.65
C LEU A 231 0.67 22.67 8.14
N ALA A 232 1.42 21.87 7.37
CA ALA A 232 1.20 21.74 5.92
C ALA A 232 -0.24 21.32 5.60
N LYS A 233 -0.79 20.32 6.32
CA LYS A 233 -2.20 19.90 6.17
C LYS A 233 -3.17 21.05 6.36
N ARG A 234 -2.96 21.84 7.39
CA ARG A 234 -3.84 22.96 7.73
C ARG A 234 -3.78 24.10 6.70
N LEU A 235 -2.59 24.36 6.15
CA LEU A 235 -2.39 25.35 5.10
C LEU A 235 -2.95 24.92 3.73
N LEU A 236 -3.12 23.60 3.53
CA LEU A 236 -3.73 23.00 2.34
C LEU A 236 -5.27 22.93 2.43
N ASP A 237 -5.87 23.34 3.53
CA ASP A 237 -7.33 23.40 3.64
C ASP A 237 -7.90 24.37 2.59
N PRO A 238 -8.98 24.00 1.86
CA PRO A 238 -9.56 24.85 0.81
C PRO A 238 -9.93 26.26 1.28
N SER A 239 -10.25 26.44 2.58
CA SER A 239 -10.55 27.76 3.15
C SER A 239 -9.33 28.67 3.27
N THR A 240 -8.13 28.13 3.25
CA THR A 240 -6.85 28.86 3.44
C THR A 240 -5.94 28.84 2.22
N ALA A 241 -5.98 27.77 1.42
CA ALA A 241 -5.02 27.50 0.36
C ALA A 241 -5.11 28.43 -0.87
N GLY A 242 -6.24 29.11 -1.07
CA GLY A 242 -6.47 29.95 -2.25
C GLY A 242 -6.82 29.16 -3.52
N PRO A 243 -6.76 29.80 -4.71
CA PRO A 243 -7.14 29.18 -5.97
C PRO A 243 -6.16 28.06 -6.39
N PRO A 244 -6.60 27.10 -7.22
CA PRO A 244 -5.73 26.05 -7.77
C PRO A 244 -4.53 26.66 -8.51
N SER A 245 -3.34 26.14 -8.19
CA SER A 245 -2.07 26.55 -8.81
C SER A 245 -1.09 25.38 -8.80
N LEU A 246 -0.04 25.42 -9.63
CA LEU A 246 1.01 24.40 -9.62
C LEU A 246 1.78 24.36 -8.28
N TYR A 247 1.89 25.48 -7.58
CA TYR A 247 2.46 25.52 -6.22
C TYR A 247 1.61 24.73 -5.22
N LEU A 248 0.30 24.97 -5.25
CA LEU A 248 -0.65 24.23 -4.42
C LEU A 248 -0.64 22.73 -4.76
N ALA A 249 -0.61 22.41 -6.06
CA ALA A 249 -0.49 21.02 -6.53
C ALA A 249 0.81 20.37 -6.04
N THR A 250 1.94 21.08 -6.09
CA THR A 250 3.23 20.62 -5.59
C THR A 250 3.18 20.35 -4.09
N ALA A 251 2.57 21.23 -3.31
CA ALA A 251 2.39 21.05 -1.87
C ALA A 251 1.48 19.85 -1.55
N TRP A 252 0.42 19.62 -2.32
CA TRP A 252 -0.41 18.41 -2.22
C TRP A 252 0.34 17.15 -2.59
N LEU A 253 1.22 17.20 -3.61
CA LEU A 253 2.06 16.05 -3.97
C LEU A 253 3.07 15.71 -2.87
N LEU A 254 3.72 16.72 -2.27
CA LEU A 254 4.59 16.52 -1.11
C LEU A 254 3.84 15.88 0.06
N ARG A 255 2.62 16.33 0.33
CA ARG A 255 1.76 15.68 1.33
C ARG A 255 1.45 14.23 0.97
N THR A 256 1.12 13.94 -0.29
CA THR A 256 0.88 12.57 -0.76
C THR A 256 2.09 11.68 -0.50
N VAL A 257 3.29 12.15 -0.85
CA VAL A 257 4.54 11.43 -0.59
C VAL A 257 4.78 11.20 0.90
N TYR A 258 4.63 12.25 1.72
CA TYR A 258 4.80 12.12 3.17
C TYR A 258 3.85 11.07 3.76
N LEU A 259 2.58 11.10 3.39
CA LEU A 259 1.58 10.13 3.82
C LEU A 259 1.91 8.72 3.30
N ARG A 260 2.39 8.59 2.06
CA ARG A 260 2.83 7.29 1.50
C ARG A 260 3.96 6.66 2.29
N LEU A 261 4.84 7.48 2.86
CA LEU A 261 6.00 7.01 3.63
C LEU A 261 5.69 6.77 5.11
N THR A 262 4.65 7.41 5.68
CA THR A 262 4.46 7.48 7.14
C THR A 262 3.06 7.11 7.63
N ALA A 263 2.01 7.47 6.92
CA ALA A 263 0.63 7.37 7.38
C ALA A 263 -0.09 6.10 6.91
N LYS A 264 -1.38 6.02 7.25
CA LYS A 264 -2.28 4.97 6.78
C LYS A 264 -2.52 5.10 5.27
N PRO A 265 -2.62 3.97 4.57
CA PRO A 265 -2.71 3.94 3.11
C PRO A 265 -3.86 4.77 2.51
N GLU A 266 -5.04 4.73 3.13
CA GLU A 266 -6.22 5.45 2.65
C GLU A 266 -6.04 6.96 2.60
N GLU A 267 -5.33 7.54 3.57
CA GLU A 267 -5.03 8.98 3.58
C GLU A 267 -4.10 9.35 2.42
N ALA A 268 -3.10 8.51 2.14
CA ALA A 268 -2.18 8.71 1.03
C ALA A 268 -2.92 8.61 -0.32
N TRP A 269 -3.80 7.63 -0.49
CA TRP A 269 -4.62 7.50 -1.69
C TRP A 269 -5.54 8.70 -1.89
N SER A 270 -6.25 9.14 -0.87
CA SER A 270 -7.14 10.31 -0.93
C SER A 270 -6.36 11.59 -1.30
N ALA A 271 -5.17 11.79 -0.70
CA ALA A 271 -4.30 12.91 -1.03
C ALA A 271 -3.80 12.84 -2.49
N SER A 272 -3.49 11.64 -3.01
CA SER A 272 -3.06 11.47 -4.40
C SER A 272 -4.17 11.82 -5.40
N CYS A 273 -5.42 11.47 -5.10
CA CYS A 273 -6.57 11.86 -5.89
C CYS A 273 -6.74 13.39 -5.91
N THR A 274 -6.66 14.02 -4.73
CA THR A 274 -6.73 15.49 -4.60
C THR A 274 -5.61 16.17 -5.40
N THR A 275 -4.38 15.63 -5.33
CA THR A 275 -3.24 16.17 -6.09
C THR A 275 -3.54 16.24 -7.58
N LEU A 276 -4.03 15.16 -8.18
CA LEU A 276 -4.33 15.11 -9.62
C LEU A 276 -5.45 16.09 -10.00
N HIS A 277 -6.50 16.21 -9.19
CA HIS A 277 -7.57 17.17 -9.44
C HIS A 277 -7.13 18.63 -9.28
N VAL A 278 -6.23 18.92 -8.35
CA VAL A 278 -5.65 20.27 -8.20
C VAL A 278 -4.76 20.60 -9.40
N ILE A 279 -3.98 19.64 -9.93
CA ILE A 279 -3.20 19.81 -11.16
C ILE A 279 -4.15 20.13 -12.32
N ASP A 280 -5.19 19.34 -12.55
CA ASP A 280 -6.15 19.51 -13.65
C ASP A 280 -6.85 20.88 -13.58
N ALA A 281 -7.26 21.29 -12.40
CA ALA A 281 -7.87 22.60 -12.17
C ALA A 281 -6.89 23.75 -12.47
N ALA A 282 -5.62 23.64 -12.03
CA ALA A 282 -4.58 24.63 -12.30
C ALA A 282 -4.28 24.76 -13.80
N GLU A 283 -4.25 23.65 -14.53
CA GLU A 283 -4.08 23.59 -15.98
C GLU A 283 -5.23 24.26 -16.72
N SER A 284 -6.46 23.97 -16.32
CA SER A 284 -7.66 24.55 -16.92
C SER A 284 -7.72 26.07 -16.74
N MET A 285 -7.30 26.58 -15.58
CA MET A 285 -7.24 28.02 -15.31
C MET A 285 -6.17 28.72 -16.14
N SER A 286 -4.99 28.08 -16.30
CA SER A 286 -3.90 28.63 -17.13
C SER A 286 -4.28 28.73 -18.61
N SER A 287 -5.08 27.81 -19.12
CA SER A 287 -5.57 27.78 -20.50
C SER A 287 -6.64 28.83 -20.77
N SER A 288 -7.31 29.36 -19.74
CA SER A 288 -8.42 30.32 -19.88
C SER A 288 -7.98 31.76 -20.05
N GLY A 289 -6.71 32.07 -20.28
CA GLY A 289 -6.22 33.40 -20.65
C GLY A 289 -6.29 34.46 -19.56
N HIS A 290 -6.52 34.11 -18.30
CA HIS A 290 -6.38 35.03 -17.20
C HIS A 290 -4.90 35.34 -17.02
N ASN A 291 -4.54 36.62 -17.20
CA ASN A 291 -3.19 37.17 -17.08
C ASN A 291 -2.59 36.98 -15.67
N THR A 292 -2.34 35.77 -15.29
CA THR A 292 -1.39 35.47 -14.21
C THR A 292 0.00 35.60 -14.83
N PRO A 293 0.89 36.45 -14.27
CA PRO A 293 2.25 36.52 -14.77
C PRO A 293 2.87 35.12 -14.75
N PRO A 294 3.64 34.72 -15.79
CA PRO A 294 4.28 33.45 -15.84
C PRO A 294 5.09 33.26 -14.56
N GLN A 295 4.60 32.39 -13.69
CA GLN A 295 5.31 32.06 -12.46
C GLN A 295 6.51 31.20 -12.88
N ALA A 296 7.66 31.42 -12.28
CA ALA A 296 8.93 30.79 -12.63
C ALA A 296 8.95 29.23 -12.54
N GLN A 297 7.82 28.62 -12.25
CA GLN A 297 7.58 27.17 -12.26
C GLN A 297 7.17 26.65 -13.65
N ASP A 298 7.08 27.53 -14.65
CA ASP A 298 6.61 27.19 -16.00
C ASP A 298 7.68 26.49 -16.87
N SER A 299 8.69 25.89 -16.25
CA SER A 299 9.50 24.92 -17.00
C SER A 299 8.62 23.74 -17.40
N PRO A 300 8.39 23.52 -18.70
CA PRO A 300 7.56 22.40 -19.17
C PRO A 300 8.02 21.03 -18.62
N ASP A 301 9.31 20.88 -18.35
CA ASP A 301 9.90 19.67 -17.82
C ASP A 301 9.55 19.43 -16.35
N MET A 302 9.58 20.49 -15.51
CA MET A 302 9.15 20.39 -14.12
C MET A 302 7.66 20.07 -14.00
N ARG A 303 6.85 20.69 -14.84
CA ARG A 303 5.42 20.42 -14.91
C ARG A 303 5.16 18.95 -15.30
N ARG A 304 5.84 18.42 -16.33
CA ARG A 304 5.74 17.00 -16.70
C ARG A 304 6.19 16.08 -15.58
N SER A 305 7.28 16.40 -14.88
CA SER A 305 7.73 15.64 -13.71
C SER A 305 6.69 15.65 -12.59
N LEU A 306 6.07 16.79 -12.29
CA LEU A 306 4.98 16.91 -11.32
C LEU A 306 3.80 16.00 -11.68
N ILE A 307 3.33 16.08 -12.92
CA ILE A 307 2.23 15.25 -13.44
C ILE A 307 2.62 13.77 -13.36
N GLY A 308 3.81 13.41 -13.84
CA GLY A 308 4.27 12.01 -13.89
C GLY A 308 4.40 11.39 -12.50
N VAL A 309 4.96 12.09 -11.53
CA VAL A 309 5.06 11.61 -10.14
C VAL A 309 3.67 11.49 -9.50
N ALA A 310 2.77 12.45 -9.75
CA ALA A 310 1.41 12.39 -9.25
C ALA A 310 0.64 11.18 -9.83
N GLN A 311 0.74 10.93 -11.13
CA GLN A 311 0.16 9.76 -11.79
C GLN A 311 0.76 8.46 -11.26
N HIS A 312 2.08 8.38 -11.14
CA HIS A 312 2.79 7.22 -10.60
C HIS A 312 2.28 6.86 -9.19
N LEU A 313 2.24 7.83 -8.29
CA LEU A 313 1.77 7.59 -6.92
C LEU A 313 0.28 7.20 -6.88
N ASN A 314 -0.57 7.86 -7.65
CA ASN A 314 -2.00 7.52 -7.67
C ASN A 314 -2.26 6.11 -8.21
N ILE A 315 -1.57 5.71 -9.28
CA ILE A 315 -1.68 4.35 -9.84
C ILE A 315 -1.29 3.32 -8.80
N TRP A 316 -0.11 3.45 -8.19
CA TRP A 316 0.37 2.46 -7.24
C TRP A 316 -0.43 2.42 -5.95
N LEU A 317 -0.82 3.58 -5.40
CA LEU A 317 -1.72 3.64 -4.23
C LEU A 317 -3.08 3.00 -4.52
N SER A 318 -3.61 3.20 -5.73
CA SER A 318 -4.88 2.61 -6.13
C SER A 318 -4.77 1.08 -6.26
N TYR A 319 -3.70 0.56 -6.86
CA TYR A 319 -3.49 -0.88 -7.02
C TYR A 319 -3.22 -1.59 -5.70
N ASP A 320 -2.37 -1.00 -4.85
CA ASP A 320 -2.05 -1.55 -3.53
C ASP A 320 -3.29 -1.71 -2.65
N LEU A 321 -4.27 -0.81 -2.82
CA LEU A 321 -5.46 -0.74 -1.98
C LEU A 321 -6.74 -1.26 -2.64
N GLY A 322 -6.68 -1.71 -3.89
CA GLY A 322 -7.88 -2.07 -4.66
C GLY A 322 -8.85 -0.90 -4.83
N ARG A 323 -8.34 0.32 -5.02
CA ARG A 323 -9.11 1.55 -5.22
C ARG A 323 -9.09 1.98 -6.67
N SER A 324 -10.05 2.83 -7.05
CA SER A 324 -10.07 3.45 -8.36
C SER A 324 -8.93 4.45 -8.51
N ARG A 325 -8.22 4.39 -9.64
CA ARG A 325 -7.27 5.43 -10.02
C ARG A 325 -7.98 6.64 -10.63
N VAL A 326 -7.36 7.80 -10.56
CA VAL A 326 -7.81 8.99 -11.28
C VAL A 326 -7.22 8.96 -12.69
N VAL A 327 -8.07 9.08 -13.71
CA VAL A 327 -7.68 9.13 -15.12
C VAL A 327 -8.10 10.48 -15.70
N LEU A 328 -7.12 11.32 -16.02
CA LEU A 328 -7.30 12.65 -16.60
C LEU A 328 -6.55 12.71 -17.92
N PRO A 329 -7.26 12.56 -19.07
CA PRO A 329 -6.62 12.42 -20.38
C PRO A 329 -5.80 13.63 -20.82
N ASN A 330 -6.10 14.80 -20.28
CA ASN A 330 -5.41 16.05 -20.61
C ASN A 330 -4.07 16.22 -19.88
N LEU A 331 -3.78 15.40 -18.86
CA LEU A 331 -2.53 15.46 -18.09
C LEU A 331 -1.47 14.57 -18.74
N VAL A 332 -0.55 15.18 -19.47
CA VAL A 332 0.50 14.50 -20.22
C VAL A 332 1.84 14.66 -19.51
N ALA A 333 2.40 13.55 -19.01
CA ALA A 333 3.69 13.52 -18.32
C ALA A 333 4.89 13.38 -19.29
N PHE A 334 4.71 12.76 -20.45
CA PHE A 334 5.81 12.44 -21.36
C PHE A 334 5.90 13.40 -22.58
N PRO A 335 7.09 13.57 -23.15
CA PRO A 335 8.40 13.02 -22.75
C PRO A 335 8.96 13.71 -21.50
N LEU A 336 9.76 12.96 -20.73
CA LEU A 336 10.47 13.45 -19.56
C LEU A 336 11.92 13.80 -19.92
N ALA A 337 12.40 14.94 -19.43
CA ALA A 337 13.80 15.29 -19.57
C ALA A 337 14.68 14.50 -18.60
N VAL A 338 15.77 13.94 -19.10
CA VAL A 338 16.82 13.34 -18.26
C VAL A 338 17.69 14.47 -17.70
N ARG A 339 17.76 14.56 -16.37
CA ARG A 339 18.56 15.58 -15.69
C ARG A 339 19.73 14.95 -14.94
N PRO A 340 20.93 15.51 -15.03
CA PRO A 340 22.10 14.97 -14.32
C PRO A 340 21.85 14.91 -12.81
N GLY A 341 22.17 13.76 -12.20
CA GLY A 341 21.98 13.51 -10.77
C GLY A 341 20.54 13.21 -10.36
N GLU A 342 19.59 13.13 -11.33
CA GLU A 342 18.22 12.71 -11.10
C GLU A 342 17.92 11.44 -11.89
N TYR A 343 17.18 10.52 -11.28
CA TYR A 343 16.68 9.29 -11.90
C TYR A 343 15.14 9.22 -11.96
N THR A 344 14.49 10.38 -11.83
CA THR A 344 13.03 10.51 -11.97
C THR A 344 12.53 10.01 -13.31
N ALA A 345 13.23 10.32 -14.41
CA ALA A 345 12.87 9.85 -15.75
C ALA A 345 13.02 8.33 -15.89
N GLU A 346 14.04 7.73 -15.24
CA GLU A 346 14.26 6.29 -15.17
C GLU A 346 13.09 5.60 -14.44
N LEU A 347 12.73 6.10 -13.27
CA LEU A 347 11.61 5.58 -12.48
C LEU A 347 10.28 5.72 -13.20
N LEU A 348 9.97 6.92 -13.71
CA LEU A 348 8.70 7.18 -14.41
C LEU A 348 8.63 6.47 -15.77
N GLY A 349 9.75 6.02 -16.32
CA GLY A 349 9.79 5.13 -17.48
C GLY A 349 9.06 3.80 -17.25
N LEU A 350 8.75 3.43 -16.00
CA LEU A 350 7.92 2.27 -15.65
C LEU A 350 6.41 2.57 -15.72
N LEU A 351 6.01 3.84 -15.79
CA LEU A 351 4.60 4.24 -15.72
C LEU A 351 3.73 3.63 -16.82
N PRO A 352 4.13 3.63 -18.11
CA PRO A 352 3.35 2.99 -19.17
C PRO A 352 3.13 1.48 -18.94
N TYR A 353 4.14 0.80 -18.38
CA TYR A 353 4.05 -0.64 -18.07
C TYR A 353 3.20 -0.94 -16.84
N SER A 354 3.04 0.03 -15.93
CA SER A 354 2.18 -0.11 -14.75
C SER A 354 0.69 -0.16 -15.11
N GLU A 355 0.30 0.33 -16.29
CA GLU A 355 -1.09 0.32 -16.74
C GLU A 355 -1.64 -1.09 -17.00
N VAL A 356 -0.78 -2.09 -17.24
CA VAL A 356 -1.20 -3.49 -17.38
C VAL A 356 -1.80 -4.06 -16.10
N LEU A 357 -1.54 -3.42 -14.96
CA LEU A 357 -2.06 -3.83 -13.65
C LEU A 357 -3.48 -3.30 -13.38
N ASP A 358 -4.04 -2.46 -14.25
CA ASP A 358 -5.40 -1.98 -14.10
C ASP A 358 -6.39 -3.17 -14.12
N PRO A 359 -7.22 -3.35 -13.08
CA PRO A 359 -8.19 -4.45 -13.02
C PRO A 359 -9.21 -4.43 -14.16
N ASN A 360 -9.48 -3.24 -14.72
CA ASN A 360 -10.39 -3.07 -15.84
C ASN A 360 -9.74 -3.43 -17.18
N ASN A 361 -8.41 -3.53 -17.22
CA ASN A 361 -7.66 -3.86 -18.41
C ASN A 361 -7.50 -5.39 -18.52
N LYS A 362 -8.33 -6.03 -19.34
CA LYS A 362 -8.30 -7.48 -19.58
C LYS A 362 -7.28 -7.84 -20.65
N LEU A 363 -6.00 -7.70 -20.32
CA LEU A 363 -4.92 -8.11 -21.20
C LEU A 363 -4.75 -9.65 -21.20
N GLY A 364 -4.46 -10.21 -22.37
CA GLY A 364 -4.08 -11.62 -22.51
C GLY A 364 -2.70 -11.91 -21.91
N SER A 365 -2.45 -13.19 -21.59
CA SER A 365 -1.18 -13.64 -21.01
C SER A 365 0.04 -13.29 -21.86
N ASP A 366 -0.08 -13.34 -23.18
CA ASP A 366 1.03 -12.97 -24.09
C ASP A 366 1.43 -11.50 -23.95
N SER A 367 0.46 -10.59 -23.83
CA SER A 367 0.72 -9.17 -23.63
C SER A 367 1.37 -8.90 -22.26
N LEU A 368 0.91 -9.60 -21.21
CA LEU A 368 1.52 -9.52 -19.88
C LEU A 368 2.95 -10.05 -19.90
N LEU A 369 3.21 -11.16 -20.59
CA LEU A 369 4.56 -11.71 -20.74
C LEU A 369 5.48 -10.76 -21.50
N ALA A 370 5.02 -10.20 -22.61
CA ALA A 370 5.79 -9.22 -23.37
C ALA A 370 6.16 -8.02 -22.48
N THR A 371 5.19 -7.49 -21.72
CA THR A 371 5.44 -6.40 -20.77
C THR A 371 6.44 -6.80 -19.67
N LEU A 372 6.35 -8.02 -19.13
CA LEU A 372 7.33 -8.51 -18.15
C LEU A 372 8.75 -8.54 -18.73
N VAL A 373 8.89 -9.05 -19.95
CA VAL A 373 10.19 -9.12 -20.64
C VAL A 373 10.78 -7.73 -20.87
N GLU A 374 9.96 -6.76 -21.26
CA GLU A 374 10.38 -5.37 -21.43
C GLU A 374 10.79 -4.74 -20.10
N VAL A 375 9.98 -4.88 -19.05
CA VAL A 375 10.30 -4.37 -17.71
C VAL A 375 11.62 -4.95 -17.20
N LEU A 376 11.83 -6.26 -17.32
CA LEU A 376 13.09 -6.92 -16.93
C LEU A 376 14.28 -6.53 -17.83
N GLY A 377 14.04 -6.00 -19.04
CA GLY A 377 15.05 -5.52 -19.97
C GLY A 377 15.55 -4.10 -19.70
N ARG A 378 14.84 -3.33 -18.88
CA ARG A 378 15.22 -1.95 -18.60
C ARG A 378 16.37 -1.87 -17.60
N SER A 379 17.26 -0.91 -17.82
CA SER A 379 18.35 -0.63 -16.88
C SER A 379 17.89 0.38 -15.85
N HIS A 380 18.01 0.04 -14.57
CA HIS A 380 17.79 0.90 -13.41
C HIS A 380 19.06 0.91 -12.57
N THR A 381 19.46 2.08 -12.05
CA THR A 381 20.76 2.28 -11.43
C THR A 381 20.67 2.54 -9.92
N GLU A 382 19.63 3.22 -9.48
CA GLU A 382 19.48 3.67 -8.10
C GLU A 382 18.51 2.79 -7.30
N PRO A 383 18.75 2.60 -6.00
CA PRO A 383 17.94 1.70 -5.18
C PRO A 383 16.43 1.89 -5.29
N PRO A 384 15.85 3.10 -5.18
CA PRO A 384 14.40 3.25 -5.28
C PRO A 384 13.83 2.84 -6.64
N SER A 385 14.54 3.08 -7.74
CA SER A 385 14.08 2.71 -9.07
C SER A 385 14.25 1.22 -9.36
N ILE A 386 15.33 0.59 -8.86
CA ILE A 386 15.54 -0.87 -8.91
C ILE A 386 14.41 -1.58 -8.17
N LEU A 387 14.07 -1.11 -6.98
CA LEU A 387 13.00 -1.69 -6.16
C LEU A 387 11.62 -1.51 -6.79
N ALA A 388 11.35 -0.36 -7.41
CA ALA A 388 10.12 -0.12 -8.15
C ALA A 388 10.00 -1.04 -9.38
N GLN A 389 11.10 -1.25 -10.11
CA GLN A 389 11.17 -2.21 -11.23
C GLN A 389 10.85 -3.64 -10.75
N CYS A 390 11.47 -4.06 -9.66
CA CYS A 390 11.21 -5.37 -9.06
C CYS A 390 9.74 -5.52 -8.67
N ASN A 391 9.18 -4.53 -7.96
CA ASN A 391 7.77 -4.55 -7.56
C ASN A 391 6.83 -4.75 -8.76
N LEU A 392 7.06 -4.01 -9.84
CA LEU A 392 6.28 -4.14 -11.07
C LEU A 392 6.42 -5.52 -11.70
N ALA A 393 7.65 -6.04 -11.80
CA ALA A 393 7.91 -7.36 -12.35
C ALA A 393 7.22 -8.47 -11.53
N LEU A 394 7.29 -8.41 -10.19
CA LEU A 394 6.60 -9.35 -9.29
C LEU A 394 5.08 -9.28 -9.45
N CYS A 395 4.51 -8.08 -9.60
CA CYS A 395 3.07 -7.91 -9.81
C CYS A 395 2.62 -8.53 -11.14
N ILE A 396 3.35 -8.31 -12.24
CA ILE A 396 3.03 -8.87 -13.55
C ILE A 396 3.16 -10.40 -13.51
N TYR A 397 4.23 -10.93 -12.89
CA TYR A 397 4.45 -12.37 -12.76
C TYR A 397 3.29 -13.05 -12.00
N ARG A 398 2.82 -12.45 -10.90
CA ARG A 398 1.67 -12.96 -10.14
C ARG A 398 0.40 -13.04 -10.99
N ARG A 399 0.18 -12.12 -11.92
CA ARG A 399 -0.98 -12.14 -12.82
C ARG A 399 -0.89 -13.21 -13.91
N LEU A 400 0.31 -13.59 -14.32
CA LEU A 400 0.53 -14.63 -15.31
C LEU A 400 0.28 -16.03 -14.76
N HIS A 401 0.59 -16.28 -13.49
CA HIS A 401 0.55 -17.60 -12.89
C HIS A 401 -0.84 -18.26 -12.85
N PRO A 402 -1.96 -17.57 -12.47
CA PRO A 402 -3.29 -18.18 -12.40
C PRO A 402 -3.83 -18.67 -13.74
N SER A 403 -3.30 -18.16 -14.85
CA SER A 403 -3.68 -18.58 -16.20
C SER A 403 -3.06 -19.90 -16.65
N GLY A 404 -2.26 -20.58 -15.79
CA GLY A 404 -1.55 -21.81 -16.16
C GLY A 404 -0.51 -21.59 -17.27
N PHE A 405 -0.11 -20.34 -17.49
CA PHE A 405 0.81 -19.98 -18.56
C PHE A 405 2.22 -20.47 -18.22
N ASN A 406 2.83 -21.22 -19.13
CA ASN A 406 4.19 -21.72 -18.94
C ASN A 406 5.20 -20.60 -19.26
N ILE A 407 5.78 -20.04 -18.21
CA ILE A 407 6.80 -18.99 -18.33
C ILE A 407 8.16 -19.63 -18.64
N ALA A 408 8.78 -19.20 -19.74
CA ALA A 408 10.07 -19.72 -20.19
C ALA A 408 11.15 -19.55 -19.10
N GLU A 409 12.05 -20.55 -19.01
CA GLU A 409 13.16 -20.57 -18.04
C GLU A 409 14.02 -19.30 -18.12
N SER A 410 14.28 -18.82 -19.33
CA SER A 410 15.06 -17.59 -19.54
C SER A 410 14.41 -16.34 -18.89
N VAL A 411 13.09 -16.26 -18.84
CA VAL A 411 12.36 -15.15 -18.18
C VAL A 411 12.43 -15.32 -16.66
N ARG A 412 12.30 -16.55 -16.14
CA ARG A 412 12.47 -16.83 -14.71
C ARG A 412 13.87 -16.49 -14.22
N THR A 413 14.90 -16.87 -14.98
CA THR A 413 16.30 -16.55 -14.64
C THR A 413 16.51 -15.03 -14.56
N ARG A 414 15.94 -14.26 -15.50
CA ARG A 414 15.99 -12.79 -15.46
C ARG A 414 15.23 -12.23 -14.26
N LEU A 415 14.09 -12.81 -13.88
CA LEU A 415 13.34 -12.41 -12.70
C LEU A 415 14.16 -12.66 -11.42
N PHE A 416 14.82 -13.81 -11.28
CA PHE A 416 15.69 -14.11 -10.15
C PHE A 416 16.91 -13.15 -10.10
N ALA A 417 17.49 -12.82 -11.23
CA ALA A 417 18.55 -11.82 -11.30
C ALA A 417 18.06 -10.43 -10.84
N GLN A 418 16.82 -10.06 -11.20
CA GLN A 418 16.21 -8.82 -10.72
C GLN A 418 15.94 -8.86 -9.21
N MET A 419 15.48 -10.00 -8.66
CA MET A 419 15.28 -10.16 -7.22
C MET A 419 16.60 -10.00 -6.46
N ARG A 420 17.69 -10.65 -6.91
CA ARG A 420 19.03 -10.52 -6.30
C ARG A 420 19.51 -9.08 -6.33
N LYS A 421 19.44 -8.42 -7.49
CA LYS A 421 19.77 -6.99 -7.63
C LYS A 421 18.96 -6.11 -6.67
N SER A 422 17.72 -6.49 -6.37
CA SER A 422 16.85 -5.73 -5.46
C SER A 422 17.23 -5.96 -3.99
N VAL A 423 17.68 -7.14 -3.61
CA VAL A 423 18.26 -7.41 -2.28
C VAL A 423 19.49 -6.51 -2.06
N ASP A 424 20.41 -6.45 -3.03
CA ASP A 424 21.57 -5.56 -2.98
C ASP A 424 21.17 -4.09 -2.86
N ALA A 425 20.13 -3.67 -3.60
CA ALA A 425 19.59 -2.31 -3.55
C ALA A 425 18.98 -1.96 -2.18
N VAL A 426 18.36 -2.93 -1.48
CA VAL A 426 17.88 -2.72 -0.11
C VAL A 426 19.04 -2.51 0.85
N HIS A 427 20.08 -3.33 0.79
CA HIS A 427 21.28 -3.15 1.63
C HIS A 427 21.92 -1.78 1.40
N LEU A 428 22.00 -1.32 0.15
CA LEU A 428 22.50 0.01 -0.17
C LEU A 428 21.59 1.11 0.40
N ALA A 429 20.26 0.95 0.30
CA ALA A 429 19.30 1.90 0.86
C ALA A 429 19.39 1.98 2.39
N ILE A 430 19.60 0.85 3.09
CA ILE A 430 19.87 0.79 4.54
C ILE A 430 21.15 1.57 4.87
N ALA A 431 22.25 1.30 4.16
CA ALA A 431 23.52 1.98 4.37
C ALA A 431 23.43 3.50 4.18
N GLN A 432 22.59 3.96 3.28
CA GLN A 432 22.31 5.38 3.02
C GLN A 432 21.20 5.97 3.91
N GLN A 433 20.59 5.16 4.77
CA GLN A 433 19.46 5.52 5.64
C GLN A 433 18.29 6.13 4.86
N LEU A 434 17.88 5.48 3.78
CA LEU A 434 16.78 5.90 2.92
C LEU A 434 15.47 5.21 3.34
N PRO A 435 14.50 5.91 3.94
CA PRO A 435 13.26 5.32 4.43
C PRO A 435 12.21 5.15 3.31
N TRP A 436 12.60 4.62 2.17
CA TRP A 436 11.67 4.34 1.08
C TRP A 436 10.75 3.17 1.43
N HIS A 437 9.46 3.31 1.08
CA HIS A 437 8.46 2.28 1.36
C HIS A 437 8.79 0.90 0.76
N HIS A 438 9.47 0.87 -0.40
CA HIS A 438 9.90 -0.37 -1.03
C HIS A 438 10.94 -1.14 -0.21
N VAL A 439 11.73 -0.48 0.63
CA VAL A 439 12.75 -1.11 1.48
C VAL A 439 12.10 -2.11 2.45
N ALA A 440 10.94 -1.78 3.03
CA ALA A 440 10.20 -2.70 3.90
C ALA A 440 9.46 -3.79 3.12
N ASN A 441 8.93 -3.46 1.94
CA ASN A 441 7.99 -4.30 1.23
C ASN A 441 8.66 -5.32 0.30
N ILE A 442 9.67 -4.90 -0.47
CA ILE A 442 10.22 -5.72 -1.56
C ILE A 442 10.92 -7.00 -1.07
N PRO A 443 11.76 -7.01 -0.02
CA PRO A 443 12.37 -8.26 0.46
C PRO A 443 11.33 -9.30 0.85
N PHE A 444 10.28 -8.87 1.54
CA PHE A 444 9.18 -9.74 1.92
C PHE A 444 8.39 -10.27 0.70
N GLN A 445 8.13 -9.42 -0.31
CA GLN A 445 7.49 -9.84 -1.56
C GLN A 445 8.35 -10.83 -2.36
N ILE A 446 9.67 -10.63 -2.36
CA ILE A 446 10.64 -11.56 -2.96
C ILE A 446 10.54 -12.92 -2.27
N LEU A 447 10.61 -12.98 -0.94
CA LEU A 447 10.48 -14.23 -0.20
C LEU A 447 9.16 -14.95 -0.55
N CYS A 448 8.04 -14.24 -0.52
CA CYS A 448 6.73 -14.81 -0.87
C CYS A 448 6.72 -15.38 -2.30
N MET A 449 7.37 -14.70 -3.25
CA MET A 449 7.46 -15.19 -4.63
C MET A 449 8.38 -16.42 -4.75
N LEU A 450 9.49 -16.45 -4.02
CA LEU A 450 10.40 -17.61 -4.02
C LEU A 450 9.71 -18.86 -3.47
N LEU A 451 8.96 -18.73 -2.37
CA LEU A 451 8.16 -19.81 -1.80
C LEU A 451 7.01 -20.25 -2.73
N PHE A 452 6.48 -19.32 -3.52
CA PHE A 452 5.41 -19.60 -4.48
C PHE A 452 5.92 -20.30 -5.75
N ILE A 453 7.08 -19.91 -6.28
CA ILE A 453 7.71 -20.51 -7.45
C ILE A 453 8.21 -21.92 -7.13
N ASP A 454 8.75 -22.15 -5.93
CA ASP A 454 9.12 -23.43 -5.33
C ASP A 454 9.97 -24.34 -6.25
N THR A 455 11.08 -23.79 -6.77
CA THR A 455 12.08 -24.48 -7.61
C THR A 455 13.44 -24.52 -6.92
N ALA A 456 14.35 -25.38 -7.37
CA ALA A 456 15.73 -25.41 -6.85
C ALA A 456 16.40 -24.03 -6.89
N GLN A 457 16.24 -23.28 -7.99
CA GLN A 457 16.78 -21.92 -8.11
C GLN A 457 16.15 -20.93 -7.11
N SER A 458 14.85 -21.09 -6.78
CA SER A 458 14.23 -20.22 -5.79
C SER A 458 14.78 -20.45 -4.39
N PHE A 459 15.14 -21.70 -4.05
CA PHE A 459 15.75 -22.02 -2.76
C PHE A 459 17.10 -21.34 -2.54
N GLU A 460 17.90 -21.18 -3.57
CA GLU A 460 19.21 -20.49 -3.48
C GLU A 460 19.09 -19.03 -3.01
N LEU A 461 17.94 -18.38 -3.24
CA LEU A 461 17.71 -16.97 -2.91
C LEU A 461 16.92 -16.75 -1.61
N ILE A 462 16.35 -17.81 -1.02
CA ILE A 462 15.54 -17.70 0.21
C ILE A 462 16.38 -17.16 1.36
N GLY A 463 17.62 -17.65 1.51
CA GLY A 463 18.55 -17.19 2.54
C GLY A 463 18.87 -15.69 2.42
N ASP A 464 19.18 -15.23 1.21
CA ASP A 464 19.49 -13.81 0.94
C ASP A 464 18.27 -12.93 1.25
N ALA A 465 17.06 -13.37 0.86
CA ALA A 465 15.82 -12.64 1.12
C ALA A 465 15.52 -12.54 2.63
N LEU A 466 15.72 -13.62 3.40
CA LEU A 466 15.54 -13.64 4.85
C LEU A 466 16.55 -12.73 5.55
N THR A 467 17.83 -12.86 5.21
CA THR A 467 18.91 -11.99 5.75
C THR A 467 18.60 -10.53 5.49
N CYS A 468 18.09 -10.21 4.29
CA CYS A 468 17.68 -8.87 3.94
C CYS A 468 16.49 -8.37 4.79
N ILE A 469 15.47 -9.21 5.05
CA ILE A 469 14.32 -8.87 5.92
C ILE A 469 14.81 -8.58 7.35
N VAL A 470 15.72 -9.39 7.88
CA VAL A 470 16.34 -9.18 9.19
C VAL A 470 17.11 -7.85 9.22
N ALA A 471 17.96 -7.61 8.22
CA ALA A 471 18.72 -6.35 8.13
C ALA A 471 17.81 -5.10 8.07
N VAL A 472 16.67 -5.20 7.40
CA VAL A 472 15.65 -4.11 7.39
C VAL A 472 15.05 -3.91 8.79
N ASN A 473 14.72 -5.00 9.50
CA ASN A 473 14.19 -4.92 10.86
C ASN A 473 15.21 -4.29 11.80
N ASP A 474 16.48 -4.71 11.73
CA ASP A 474 17.55 -4.20 12.59
C ASP A 474 17.91 -2.74 12.30
N ALA A 475 17.72 -2.28 11.06
CA ALA A 475 18.00 -0.90 10.70
C ALA A 475 16.91 0.09 11.14
N TYR A 476 15.64 -0.35 11.13
CA TYR A 476 14.50 0.56 11.31
C TYR A 476 13.68 0.30 12.57
N HIS A 477 13.67 -0.92 13.14
CA HIS A 477 13.04 -1.33 14.40
C HIS A 477 11.56 -0.90 14.54
N THR A 478 10.79 -0.92 13.44
CA THR A 478 9.38 -0.51 13.46
C THR A 478 8.44 -1.70 13.64
N GLU A 479 7.18 -1.44 14.01
CA GLU A 479 6.15 -2.49 14.09
C GLU A 479 6.00 -3.21 12.75
N ALA A 480 6.01 -2.46 11.64
CA ALA A 480 5.89 -3.01 10.30
C ALA A 480 7.03 -3.98 9.94
N THR A 481 8.28 -3.64 10.32
CA THR A 481 9.44 -4.48 10.02
C THR A 481 9.47 -5.74 10.87
N ARG A 482 9.12 -5.66 12.16
CA ARG A 482 8.98 -6.82 13.05
C ARG A 482 7.91 -7.78 12.57
N GLU A 483 6.76 -7.25 12.16
CA GLU A 483 5.67 -8.05 11.64
C GLU A 483 6.01 -8.72 10.30
N ALA A 484 6.73 -8.04 9.43
CA ALA A 484 7.25 -8.63 8.19
C ALA A 484 8.21 -9.79 8.46
N ALA A 485 9.11 -9.64 9.42
CA ALA A 485 10.04 -10.71 9.83
C ALA A 485 9.29 -11.91 10.44
N THR A 486 8.32 -11.66 11.32
CA THR A 486 7.47 -12.71 11.91
C THR A 486 6.67 -13.46 10.83
N ALA A 487 6.06 -12.72 9.90
CA ALA A 487 5.29 -13.29 8.80
C ALA A 487 6.19 -14.13 7.87
N ALA A 488 7.38 -13.64 7.57
CA ALA A 488 8.38 -14.36 6.76
C ALA A 488 8.75 -15.71 7.38
N TYR A 489 9.03 -15.71 8.68
CA TYR A 489 9.33 -16.94 9.42
C TYR A 489 8.15 -17.94 9.40
N THR A 490 6.94 -17.43 9.66
CA THR A 490 5.72 -18.28 9.65
C THR A 490 5.49 -18.91 8.28
N LEU A 491 5.62 -18.15 7.19
CA LEU A 491 5.46 -18.66 5.83
C LEU A 491 6.50 -19.75 5.51
N LEU A 492 7.75 -19.53 5.93
CA LEU A 492 8.81 -20.51 5.73
C LEU A 492 8.55 -21.80 6.50
N GLN A 493 8.05 -21.71 7.74
CA GLN A 493 7.65 -22.87 8.53
C GLN A 493 6.51 -23.67 7.87
N LEU A 494 5.48 -22.98 7.39
CA LEU A 494 4.37 -23.61 6.68
C LEU A 494 4.85 -24.30 5.40
N HIS A 495 5.73 -23.65 4.66
CA HIS A 495 6.33 -24.23 3.45
C HIS A 495 7.13 -25.50 3.79
N ARG A 496 7.95 -25.48 4.84
CA ARG A 496 8.69 -26.65 5.31
C ARG A 496 7.75 -27.80 5.68
N GLN A 497 6.72 -27.54 6.49
CA GLN A 497 5.75 -28.55 6.91
C GLN A 497 5.04 -29.18 5.71
N ARG A 498 4.68 -28.39 4.71
CA ARG A 498 4.09 -28.91 3.46
C ARG A 498 5.06 -29.85 2.73
N ARG A 499 6.32 -29.44 2.57
CA ARG A 499 7.33 -30.29 1.91
C ARG A 499 7.62 -31.59 2.66
N GLU A 500 7.68 -31.53 3.98
CA GLU A 500 7.82 -32.72 4.82
C GLU A 500 6.64 -33.68 4.63
N ALA A 501 5.41 -33.18 4.60
CA ALA A 501 4.21 -33.96 4.35
C ALA A 501 4.19 -34.57 2.93
N GLU A 502 4.63 -33.83 1.90
CA GLU A 502 4.76 -34.34 0.53
C GLU A 502 5.77 -35.50 0.46
N ILE A 503 6.95 -35.35 1.08
CA ILE A 503 7.97 -36.38 1.15
C ILE A 503 7.43 -37.64 1.89
N GLN A 504 6.75 -37.44 3.02
CA GLN A 504 6.15 -38.54 3.77
C GLN A 504 5.09 -39.29 2.94
N ASN A 505 4.24 -38.55 2.22
CA ASN A 505 3.24 -39.16 1.32
C ASN A 505 3.89 -39.97 0.20
N HIS A 506 4.97 -39.49 -0.40
CA HIS A 506 5.72 -40.22 -1.42
C HIS A 506 6.36 -41.50 -0.80
N THR A 507 6.98 -41.38 0.37
CA THR A 507 7.57 -42.51 1.09
C THR A 507 6.51 -43.57 1.40
N ASN A 508 5.34 -43.16 1.90
CA ASN A 508 4.22 -44.07 2.17
C ASN A 508 3.73 -44.73 0.88
N MET A 509 3.62 -44.03 -0.25
CA MET A 509 3.24 -44.62 -1.53
C MET A 509 4.26 -45.64 -2.02
N LEU A 510 5.56 -45.36 -1.92
CA LEU A 510 6.62 -46.28 -2.31
C LEU A 510 6.61 -47.55 -1.43
N SER A 511 6.31 -47.43 -0.13
CA SER A 511 6.21 -48.55 0.80
C SER A 511 5.04 -49.52 0.51
N LEU A 512 4.02 -49.06 -0.23
CA LEU A 512 2.90 -49.91 -0.67
C LEU A 512 3.27 -50.87 -1.82
N TYR A 513 4.39 -50.64 -2.50
CA TYR A 513 4.82 -51.39 -3.68
C TYR A 513 6.26 -51.91 -3.56
N PRO A 514 6.61 -52.62 -2.51
CA PRO A 514 7.99 -53.03 -2.27
C PRO A 514 8.56 -54.03 -3.30
N SER A 515 7.68 -54.59 -4.13
CA SER A 515 8.06 -55.65 -5.11
C SER A 515 8.36 -55.11 -6.51
N LEU A 516 8.23 -53.83 -6.77
CA LEU A 516 8.34 -53.29 -8.13
C LEU A 516 9.77 -53.11 -8.63
N ASP A 517 10.78 -52.93 -7.77
CA ASP A 517 12.20 -52.99 -8.14
C ASP A 517 13.16 -53.19 -6.95
N PRO A 518 13.64 -54.42 -6.70
CA PRO A 518 14.60 -54.71 -5.62
C PRO A 518 15.98 -54.06 -5.78
N GLN A 519 16.36 -53.65 -7.01
CA GLN A 519 17.67 -53.03 -7.27
C GLN A 519 17.63 -51.52 -6.98
N VAL A 520 16.48 -50.87 -7.20
CA VAL A 520 16.28 -49.47 -6.84
C VAL A 520 16.20 -49.28 -5.32
N GLN A 521 15.70 -50.29 -4.57
CA GLN A 521 15.69 -50.26 -3.11
C GLN A 521 17.10 -50.26 -2.49
N GLN A 522 18.07 -50.96 -3.09
CA GLN A 522 19.46 -50.95 -2.60
C GLN A 522 20.16 -49.60 -2.89
N SER A 523 19.94 -49.02 -4.06
CA SER A 523 20.53 -47.73 -4.41
C SER A 523 19.85 -46.55 -3.69
N HIS A 524 18.53 -46.64 -3.40
CA HIS A 524 17.84 -45.60 -2.61
C HIS A 524 18.09 -45.75 -1.10
N GLY A 525 18.36 -46.97 -0.59
CA GLY A 525 18.75 -47.20 0.80
C GLY A 525 20.10 -46.55 1.14
N GLU A 526 21.05 -46.54 0.21
CA GLU A 526 22.33 -45.83 0.37
C GLU A 526 22.21 -44.31 0.20
N LEU A 527 21.29 -43.82 -0.65
CA LEU A 527 21.02 -42.38 -0.81
C LEU A 527 20.20 -41.79 0.34
N LEU A 528 19.36 -42.59 1.00
CA LEU A 528 18.53 -42.16 2.13
C LEU A 528 19.18 -42.38 3.50
N SER A 529 20.19 -43.26 3.58
CA SER A 529 20.98 -43.49 4.80
C SER A 529 22.18 -42.54 4.94
N GLY A 530 22.51 -41.78 3.92
CA GLY A 530 23.48 -40.71 4.00
C GLY A 530 22.81 -39.45 4.56
N ASP A 531 23.27 -38.98 5.68
CA ASP A 531 23.03 -37.77 6.48
C ASP A 531 22.38 -36.54 5.82
N GLY A 532 21.85 -36.62 4.60
CA GLY A 532 21.36 -35.51 3.80
C GLY A 532 19.97 -34.97 4.15
N LEU A 533 19.19 -35.64 5.00
CA LEU A 533 17.85 -35.18 5.43
C LEU A 533 17.84 -34.57 6.85
N GLN A 534 18.91 -34.76 7.62
CA GLN A 534 19.05 -34.11 8.93
C GLN A 534 19.68 -32.71 8.84
N ASP A 535 20.34 -32.40 7.76
CA ASP A 535 20.98 -31.11 7.54
C ASP A 535 20.13 -30.20 6.60
N SER A 536 19.00 -29.77 7.09
CA SER A 536 18.50 -28.42 6.70
C SER A 536 19.41 -27.38 7.41
N TRP A 537 20.74 -27.53 7.17
CA TRP A 537 21.78 -26.67 7.76
C TRP A 537 21.49 -25.18 7.55
N TRP A 538 20.94 -24.81 6.38
CA TRP A 538 20.58 -23.45 6.02
C TRP A 538 19.47 -22.90 6.91
N PHE A 539 18.47 -23.74 7.31
CA PHE A 539 17.40 -23.30 8.19
C PHE A 539 17.92 -23.10 9.63
N ASN A 540 18.79 -24.01 10.10
CA ASN A 540 19.36 -23.92 11.44
C ASN A 540 20.45 -22.83 11.54
N GLU A 541 21.13 -22.51 10.44
CA GLU A 541 22.20 -21.51 10.41
C GLU A 541 21.66 -20.09 10.22
N PHE A 542 20.60 -19.91 9.40
CA PHE A 542 20.02 -18.60 9.14
C PHE A 542 18.85 -18.21 10.05
N VAL A 543 18.21 -19.18 10.69
CA VAL A 543 17.04 -18.93 11.55
C VAL A 543 17.22 -19.66 12.87
N SER A 544 18.31 -19.38 13.58
CA SER A 544 18.46 -19.86 14.95
C SER A 544 17.40 -19.19 15.83
N GLN A 545 16.80 -19.96 16.74
CA GLN A 545 15.81 -19.44 17.69
C GLN A 545 16.36 -18.28 18.55
N ALA A 546 17.69 -18.22 18.70
CA ALA A 546 18.40 -17.17 19.39
C ALA A 546 18.39 -15.85 18.63
N ASP A 547 18.59 -15.89 17.29
CA ASP A 547 18.62 -14.68 16.46
C ASP A 547 17.24 -14.04 16.35
N LEU A 548 16.17 -14.86 16.40
CA LEU A 548 14.78 -14.38 16.35
C LEU A 548 14.30 -13.88 17.72
N ALA A 549 14.78 -14.48 18.82
CA ALA A 549 14.48 -14.00 20.18
C ALA A 549 15.13 -12.63 20.43
N ASP A 550 16.32 -12.40 19.87
CA ASP A 550 17.03 -11.12 19.96
C ASP A 550 16.32 -10.00 19.16
N MET A 551 15.54 -10.36 18.15
CA MET A 551 14.66 -9.44 17.42
C MET A 551 13.40 -9.02 18.20
N GLY A 552 13.19 -9.47 19.43
CA GLY A 552 12.04 -9.15 20.27
C GLY A 552 10.73 -9.77 19.77
N VAL A 553 10.82 -10.86 19.02
CA VAL A 553 9.65 -11.61 18.54
C VAL A 553 9.34 -12.73 19.54
N ASP A 554 8.22 -12.60 20.25
CA ASP A 554 7.76 -13.61 21.18
C ASP A 554 7.03 -14.75 20.45
N PHE A 555 7.70 -15.91 20.34
CA PHE A 555 7.19 -17.10 19.66
C PHE A 555 6.42 -18.05 20.61
N THR A 556 6.31 -17.74 21.90
CA THR A 556 5.65 -18.64 22.86
C THR A 556 4.16 -18.79 22.62
N SER A 557 3.55 -17.85 21.88
CA SER A 557 2.14 -17.87 21.50
C SER A 557 1.83 -18.67 20.23
N LEU A 558 2.85 -19.26 19.57
CA LEU A 558 2.72 -19.97 18.29
C LEU A 558 2.88 -21.52 18.42
N ARG A 559 2.85 -22.04 19.65
CA ARG A 559 2.80 -23.49 19.90
C ARG A 559 1.37 -24.01 20.00
#